data_9f64e7942bd74c7d841f32678487aa44
#
_entry.id   9f64e7942bd74c7d841f32678487aa44
#
_cell.length_a   1.000
_cell.length_b   1.000
_cell.length_c   1.000
_cell.angle_alpha   90.00
_cell.angle_beta   90.00
_cell.angle_gamma   90.00
#
_symmetry.space_group_name_H-M   'P 1'
#
loop_
_entity.id
_entity.type
_entity.pdbx_description
1 polymer ?
#
loop_
_entity_poly.entity_id
_entity_poly.type
_entity_poly.pdbx_seq_one_letter_code
_entity_poly.pdbx_strand_id
1 'polypeptide(L)'
;MTNEPAGLGGLRVLVTRPAHQADTLCRLIERAGGEALRLPLLSIEPMAPALVARQFELARAFDWWIFTSANAVRHARTIDGGAWPGGLAAVGPATAAALEAASGSDVLAPLQGASSEALLARVELQNLSGKRVLIVTGADGLDQLSMELQVRGATVVTVAVYHRVPLPHAADAVEATLKRAKAIIITSGQALEHLLDLTPESARAALLKKQLVVPSGRVVEMAQTLGFAAPALAPEQMSDAAILHCLESWWKPQAQKT
;
A
#
# COMPACT_ATOMS: atom_id res chain seq x y z
N MET A 1 3.16 -29.11 -22.83
CA MET A 1 1.99 -28.24 -23.01
C MET A 1 2.33 -26.93 -22.32
N THR A 2 2.79 -25.96 -23.07
CA THR A 2 3.10 -24.60 -22.60
C THR A 2 1.79 -23.94 -22.23
N ASN A 3 1.58 -23.77 -20.92
CA ASN A 3 0.46 -23.03 -20.38
C ASN A 3 0.74 -21.52 -20.68
N GLU A 4 0.35 -21.03 -21.84
CA GLU A 4 0.32 -19.61 -22.10
C GLU A 4 -0.55 -18.97 -21.01
N PRO A 5 -0.10 -17.88 -20.37
CA PRO A 5 -0.93 -17.18 -19.39
C PRO A 5 -2.20 -16.75 -20.12
N ALA A 6 -3.34 -17.28 -19.71
CA ALA A 6 -4.61 -16.84 -20.25
C ALA A 6 -4.76 -15.37 -19.85
N GLY A 7 -4.59 -14.50 -20.82
CA GLY A 7 -4.66 -13.06 -20.62
C GLY A 7 -6.00 -12.59 -20.05
N LEU A 8 -6.10 -11.35 -19.67
CA LEU A 8 -7.29 -10.77 -19.07
C LEU A 8 -8.50 -10.64 -20.04
N GLY A 9 -8.31 -10.94 -21.34
CA GLY A 9 -9.41 -11.09 -22.31
C GLY A 9 -10.45 -9.96 -22.29
N GLY A 10 -10.02 -8.70 -22.29
CA GLY A 10 -10.90 -7.53 -22.24
C GLY A 10 -11.48 -7.22 -20.84
N LEU A 11 -10.98 -7.85 -19.77
CA LEU A 11 -11.36 -7.52 -18.40
C LEU A 11 -11.11 -6.03 -18.12
N ARG A 12 -12.13 -5.32 -17.66
CA ARG A 12 -12.05 -3.93 -17.25
C ARG A 12 -11.79 -3.82 -15.77
N VAL A 13 -10.62 -3.29 -15.42
CA VAL A 13 -10.12 -3.21 -14.04
C VAL A 13 -10.01 -1.75 -13.62
N LEU A 14 -10.71 -1.38 -12.55
CA LEU A 14 -10.58 -0.07 -11.94
C LEU A 14 -9.34 -0.03 -11.03
N VAL A 15 -8.38 0.85 -11.37
CA VAL A 15 -7.16 1.09 -10.61
C VAL A 15 -7.33 2.36 -9.80
N THR A 16 -7.36 2.21 -8.46
CA THR A 16 -7.62 3.33 -7.54
C THR A 16 -6.36 3.87 -6.87
N ARG A 17 -5.18 3.39 -7.26
CA ARG A 17 -3.90 3.86 -6.73
C ARG A 17 -3.68 5.35 -6.99
N PRO A 18 -2.91 6.04 -6.13
CA PRO A 18 -2.39 7.37 -6.45
C PRO A 18 -1.82 7.44 -7.86
N ALA A 19 -2.10 8.52 -8.59
CA ALA A 19 -1.82 8.62 -10.03
C ALA A 19 -0.37 8.25 -10.39
N HIS A 20 0.61 8.73 -9.62
CA HIS A 20 2.04 8.48 -9.84
C HIS A 20 2.49 7.02 -9.56
N GLN A 21 1.61 6.18 -8.98
CA GLN A 21 1.88 4.76 -8.68
C GLN A 21 1.08 3.80 -9.57
N ALA A 22 0.22 4.31 -10.43
CA ALA A 22 -0.70 3.49 -11.21
C ALA A 22 -0.10 3.00 -12.54
N ASP A 23 0.87 3.70 -13.11
CA ASP A 23 1.32 3.52 -14.50
C ASP A 23 1.84 2.12 -14.81
N THR A 24 2.65 1.55 -13.93
CA THR A 24 3.22 0.20 -14.16
C THR A 24 2.13 -0.86 -14.14
N LEU A 25 1.24 -0.81 -13.16
CA LEU A 25 0.12 -1.74 -13.04
C LEU A 25 -0.84 -1.62 -14.23
N CYS A 26 -1.19 -0.40 -14.65
CA CYS A 26 -2.05 -0.17 -15.81
C CYS A 26 -1.44 -0.78 -17.07
N ARG A 27 -0.14 -0.54 -17.33
CA ARG A 27 0.55 -1.16 -18.48
C ARG A 27 0.58 -2.68 -18.41
N LEU A 28 0.71 -3.28 -17.23
CA LEU A 28 0.67 -4.74 -17.08
C LEU A 28 -0.72 -5.28 -17.39
N ILE A 29 -1.78 -4.66 -16.91
CA ILE A 29 -3.17 -5.01 -17.22
C ILE A 29 -3.42 -4.94 -18.73
N GLU A 30 -2.98 -3.86 -19.38
CA GLU A 30 -3.15 -3.64 -20.82
C GLU A 30 -2.36 -4.66 -21.65
N ARG A 31 -1.11 -4.97 -21.27
CA ARG A 31 -0.29 -6.01 -21.91
C ARG A 31 -0.90 -7.41 -21.78
N ALA A 32 -1.60 -7.67 -20.68
CA ALA A 32 -2.34 -8.92 -20.47
C ALA A 32 -3.69 -8.95 -21.21
N GLY A 33 -4.00 -7.95 -22.06
CA GLY A 33 -5.23 -7.87 -22.85
C GLY A 33 -6.45 -7.36 -22.06
N GLY A 34 -6.26 -6.76 -20.88
CA GLY A 34 -7.29 -6.06 -20.12
C GLY A 34 -7.40 -4.58 -20.47
N GLU A 35 -8.37 -3.89 -19.89
CA GLU A 35 -8.52 -2.43 -19.94
C GLU A 35 -8.37 -1.84 -18.52
N ALA A 36 -7.38 -0.97 -18.31
CA ALA A 36 -7.18 -0.27 -17.04
C ALA A 36 -8.00 1.03 -17.01
N LEU A 37 -8.96 1.11 -16.10
CA LEU A 37 -9.73 2.32 -15.80
C LEU A 37 -9.09 3.02 -14.62
N ARG A 38 -8.73 4.30 -14.74
CA ARG A 38 -8.04 5.03 -13.66
C ARG A 38 -9.04 5.92 -12.91
N LEU A 39 -9.09 5.74 -11.60
CA LEU A 39 -9.81 6.63 -10.67
C LEU A 39 -9.03 6.69 -9.35
N PRO A 40 -7.96 7.50 -9.28
CA PRO A 40 -7.19 7.60 -8.05
C PRO A 40 -8.05 8.17 -6.93
N LEU A 41 -8.20 7.42 -5.83
CA LEU A 41 -9.07 7.82 -4.72
C LEU A 41 -8.36 8.67 -3.68
N LEU A 42 -7.03 8.53 -3.58
CA LEU A 42 -6.21 9.24 -2.61
C LEU A 42 -4.99 9.86 -3.31
N SER A 43 -4.61 11.06 -2.90
CA SER A 43 -3.29 11.62 -3.13
C SER A 43 -2.38 11.34 -1.93
N ILE A 44 -1.08 11.41 -2.15
CA ILE A 44 -0.06 11.33 -1.12
C ILE A 44 0.66 12.66 -1.10
N GLU A 45 0.48 13.40 -0.02
CA GLU A 45 0.99 14.76 0.12
C GLU A 45 2.05 14.83 1.24
N PRO A 46 3.14 15.58 1.05
CA PRO A 46 4.16 15.71 2.07
C PRO A 46 3.64 16.42 3.31
N MET A 47 4.15 16.03 4.48
CA MET A 47 4.04 16.85 5.69
C MET A 47 4.91 18.11 5.56
N ALA A 48 4.67 19.11 6.42
CA ALA A 48 5.44 20.35 6.42
C ALA A 48 6.96 20.07 6.56
N PRO A 49 7.78 20.33 5.52
CA PRO A 49 9.17 19.89 5.49
C PRO A 49 10.02 20.39 6.67
N ALA A 50 9.79 21.64 7.12
CA ALA A 50 10.53 22.22 8.21
C ALA A 50 10.32 21.49 9.56
N LEU A 51 9.09 21.01 9.82
CA LEU A 51 8.78 20.24 11.03
C LEU A 51 9.46 18.87 10.98
N VAL A 52 9.39 18.20 9.84
CA VAL A 52 10.01 16.87 9.66
C VAL A 52 11.53 16.97 9.76
N ALA A 53 12.16 17.97 9.11
CA ALA A 53 13.60 18.19 9.16
C ALA A 53 14.09 18.38 10.61
N ARG A 54 13.36 19.17 11.41
CA ARG A 54 13.69 19.35 12.83
C ARG A 54 13.63 18.03 13.61
N GLN A 55 12.64 17.19 13.35
CA GLN A 55 12.52 15.89 14.02
C GLN A 55 13.65 14.94 13.60
N PHE A 56 14.05 14.97 12.33
CA PHE A 56 15.19 14.20 11.83
C PHE A 56 16.50 14.64 12.48
N GLU A 57 16.74 15.96 12.62
CA GLU A 57 17.92 16.47 13.31
C GLU A 57 18.00 15.97 14.77
N LEU A 58 16.88 15.98 15.49
CA LEU A 58 16.82 15.45 16.86
C LEU A 58 17.08 13.94 16.92
N ALA A 59 16.77 13.23 15.85
CA ALA A 59 16.94 11.78 15.76
C ALA A 59 18.30 11.33 15.16
N ARG A 60 19.22 12.24 14.80
CA ARG A 60 20.53 11.91 14.21
C ARG A 60 21.35 10.92 15.04
N ALA A 61 21.20 10.92 16.34
CA ALA A 61 21.91 10.01 17.23
C ALA A 61 21.08 8.79 17.66
N PHE A 62 19.99 8.47 16.93
CA PHE A 62 19.19 7.29 17.22
C PHE A 62 19.86 6.04 16.65
N ASP A 63 19.63 4.91 17.34
CA ASP A 63 20.24 3.62 16.98
C ASP A 63 19.59 3.01 15.73
N TRP A 64 18.26 3.22 15.55
CA TRP A 64 17.51 2.66 14.45
C TRP A 64 16.58 3.68 13.81
N TRP A 65 16.50 3.63 12.47
CA TRP A 65 15.48 4.30 11.67
C TRP A 65 14.68 3.25 10.92
N ILE A 66 13.39 3.11 11.25
CA ILE A 66 12.49 2.10 10.68
C ILE A 66 11.50 2.78 9.74
N PHE A 67 11.50 2.38 8.47
CA PHE A 67 10.61 2.92 7.44
C PHE A 67 9.45 1.97 7.18
N THR A 68 8.22 2.47 7.27
CA THR A 68 7.03 1.64 7.13
C THR A 68 6.53 1.49 5.69
N SER A 69 6.99 2.33 4.75
CA SER A 69 6.58 2.28 3.35
C SER A 69 7.60 2.94 2.41
N ALA A 70 7.60 2.55 1.14
CA ALA A 70 8.40 3.20 0.09
C ALA A 70 8.04 4.70 -0.08
N ASN A 71 6.80 5.10 0.24
CA ASN A 71 6.40 6.51 0.29
C ASN A 71 7.11 7.25 1.41
N ALA A 72 7.23 6.64 2.60
CA ALA A 72 7.97 7.23 3.71
C ALA A 72 9.44 7.48 3.33
N VAL A 73 10.08 6.51 2.67
CA VAL A 73 11.46 6.67 2.16
C VAL A 73 11.56 7.84 1.18
N ARG A 74 10.66 7.90 0.20
CA ARG A 74 10.67 8.94 -0.85
C ARG A 74 10.52 10.33 -0.25
N HIS A 75 9.53 10.52 0.63
CA HIS A 75 9.29 11.82 1.25
C HIS A 75 10.39 12.21 2.24
N ALA A 76 10.92 11.27 3.03
CA ALA A 76 12.06 11.51 3.91
C ALA A 76 13.30 11.97 3.12
N ARG A 77 13.60 11.30 1.99
CA ARG A 77 14.74 11.66 1.14
C ARG A 77 14.64 13.08 0.58
N THR A 78 13.45 13.50 0.18
CA THR A 78 13.23 14.87 -0.33
C THR A 78 13.56 15.92 0.73
N ILE A 79 13.39 15.59 2.02
CA ILE A 79 13.61 16.51 3.13
C ILE A 79 15.06 16.47 3.61
N ASP A 80 15.70 15.28 3.63
CA ASP A 80 16.96 15.03 4.34
C ASP A 80 18.08 14.46 3.44
N GLY A 81 17.87 14.35 2.15
CA GLY A 81 18.88 13.90 1.19
C GLY A 81 19.29 12.42 1.30
N GLY A 82 18.81 11.66 2.30
CA GLY A 82 19.06 10.23 2.45
C GLY A 82 20.28 9.83 3.29
N ALA A 83 20.96 10.78 3.90
CA ALA A 83 22.10 10.49 4.81
C ALA A 83 21.59 10.17 6.22
N TRP A 84 20.92 9.04 6.39
CA TRP A 84 20.38 8.62 7.68
C TRP A 84 21.41 7.82 8.48
N PRO A 85 21.67 8.19 9.74
CA PRO A 85 22.59 7.49 10.63
C PRO A 85 21.91 6.27 11.26
N GLY A 86 22.73 5.42 11.89
CA GLY A 86 22.27 4.26 12.64
C GLY A 86 21.91 3.06 11.76
N GLY A 87 21.25 2.07 12.36
CA GLY A 87 20.71 0.93 11.65
C GLY A 87 19.46 1.32 10.86
N LEU A 88 19.38 0.89 9.61
CA LEU A 88 18.20 1.11 8.76
C LEU A 88 17.34 -0.15 8.71
N ALA A 89 16.03 0.00 8.87
CA ALA A 89 15.10 -1.11 8.78
C ALA A 89 13.84 -0.75 7.96
N ALA A 90 13.26 -1.74 7.30
CA ALA A 90 12.08 -1.59 6.47
C ALA A 90 11.05 -2.68 6.76
N VAL A 91 9.78 -2.33 6.79
CA VAL A 91 8.66 -3.26 7.09
C VAL A 91 8.45 -4.30 5.98
N GLY A 92 8.91 -4.02 4.77
CA GLY A 92 8.74 -4.96 3.66
C GLY A 92 9.72 -4.76 2.51
N PRO A 93 9.80 -5.72 1.57
CA PRO A 93 10.83 -5.76 0.54
C PRO A 93 10.81 -4.55 -0.40
N ALA A 94 9.65 -4.04 -0.79
CA ALA A 94 9.56 -2.84 -1.62
C ALA A 94 10.08 -1.58 -0.90
N THR A 95 9.90 -1.52 0.43
CA THR A 95 10.41 -0.44 1.26
C THR A 95 11.93 -0.59 1.44
N ALA A 96 12.42 -1.81 1.64
CA ALA A 96 13.85 -2.10 1.74
C ALA A 96 14.59 -1.69 0.46
N ALA A 97 14.14 -2.14 -0.70
CA ALA A 97 14.74 -1.76 -1.98
C ALA A 97 14.76 -0.23 -2.20
N ALA A 98 13.67 0.46 -1.83
CA ALA A 98 13.62 1.92 -1.91
C ALA A 98 14.61 2.58 -0.94
N LEU A 99 14.76 2.02 0.25
CA LEU A 99 15.64 2.55 1.30
C LEU A 99 17.12 2.32 0.97
N GLU A 100 17.48 1.14 0.47
CA GLU A 100 18.82 0.82 -0.05
C GLU A 100 19.22 1.75 -1.19
N ALA A 101 18.34 1.94 -2.17
CA ALA A 101 18.58 2.85 -3.29
C ALA A 101 18.69 4.32 -2.84
N ALA A 102 18.05 4.70 -1.74
CA ALA A 102 18.07 6.06 -1.22
C ALA A 102 19.30 6.33 -0.34
N SER A 103 19.74 5.37 0.49
CA SER A 103 20.79 5.52 1.49
C SER A 103 22.15 4.99 1.03
N GLY A 104 22.17 4.03 0.12
CA GLY A 104 23.38 3.29 -0.25
C GLY A 104 23.90 2.35 0.84
N SER A 105 23.08 2.03 1.84
CA SER A 105 23.43 1.22 3.02
C SER A 105 22.61 -0.05 3.07
N ASP A 106 23.11 -1.06 3.80
CA ASP A 106 22.36 -2.28 4.08
C ASP A 106 21.11 -1.98 4.92
N VAL A 107 20.01 -2.65 4.59
CA VAL A 107 18.70 -2.46 5.24
C VAL A 107 18.23 -3.76 5.87
N LEU A 108 17.92 -3.71 7.16
CA LEU A 108 17.25 -4.80 7.85
C LEU A 108 15.80 -4.92 7.35
N ALA A 109 15.46 -6.08 6.81
CA ALA A 109 14.10 -6.35 6.34
C ALA A 109 13.61 -7.72 6.86
N PRO A 110 12.30 -7.99 6.84
CA PRO A 110 11.77 -9.31 7.12
C PRO A 110 12.39 -10.38 6.21
N LEU A 111 12.64 -11.57 6.75
CA LEU A 111 13.09 -12.71 5.95
C LEU A 111 11.97 -13.22 5.02
N GLN A 112 10.73 -13.09 5.46
CA GLN A 112 9.53 -13.47 4.72
C GLN A 112 8.40 -12.49 5.02
N GLY A 113 7.52 -12.26 4.04
CA GLY A 113 6.37 -11.38 4.20
C GLY A 113 6.70 -9.88 4.11
N ALA A 114 5.72 -9.07 4.46
CA ALA A 114 5.78 -7.61 4.42
C ALA A 114 4.86 -7.03 5.50
N SER A 115 5.21 -7.23 6.76
CA SER A 115 4.44 -6.70 7.89
C SER A 115 5.35 -6.27 9.05
N SER A 116 4.79 -5.48 9.96
CA SER A 116 5.50 -5.06 11.18
C SER A 116 5.88 -6.26 12.04
N GLU A 117 5.01 -7.26 12.16
CA GLU A 117 5.25 -8.49 12.92
C GLU A 117 6.42 -9.29 12.33
N ALA A 118 6.49 -9.39 11.00
CA ALA A 118 7.57 -10.07 10.31
C ALA A 118 8.93 -9.35 10.51
N LEU A 119 8.93 -8.01 10.51
CA LEU A 119 10.12 -7.23 10.84
C LEU A 119 10.52 -7.43 12.30
N LEU A 120 9.56 -7.36 13.22
CA LEU A 120 9.77 -7.55 14.64
C LEU A 120 10.25 -8.96 15.01
N ALA A 121 10.09 -9.97 14.13
CA ALA A 121 10.65 -11.30 14.30
C ALA A 121 12.18 -11.36 14.11
N ARG A 122 12.79 -10.32 13.54
CA ARG A 122 14.26 -10.24 13.37
C ARG A 122 14.97 -10.19 14.72
N VAL A 123 16.08 -10.92 14.83
CA VAL A 123 16.87 -11.05 16.07
C VAL A 123 17.45 -9.71 16.53
N GLU A 124 17.80 -8.85 15.57
CA GLU A 124 18.37 -7.53 15.81
C GLU A 124 17.41 -6.59 16.58
N LEU A 125 16.09 -6.88 16.51
CA LEU A 125 15.04 -6.09 17.15
C LEU A 125 14.41 -6.77 18.38
N GLN A 126 14.96 -7.90 18.87
CA GLN A 126 14.40 -8.61 20.03
C GLN A 126 14.71 -7.94 21.36
N ASN A 127 15.89 -7.33 21.50
CA ASN A 127 16.30 -6.60 22.71
C ASN A 127 16.74 -5.18 22.33
N LEU A 128 15.93 -4.21 22.68
CA LEU A 128 16.15 -2.81 22.38
C LEU A 128 16.31 -1.97 23.67
N SER A 129 16.69 -2.61 24.79
CA SER A 129 16.90 -1.92 26.06
C SER A 129 17.90 -0.77 25.92
N GLY A 130 17.46 0.44 26.27
CA GLY A 130 18.24 1.66 26.15
C GLY A 130 18.47 2.17 24.73
N LYS A 131 17.91 1.51 23.71
CA LYS A 131 17.99 1.93 22.30
C LYS A 131 16.94 3.02 21.98
N ARG A 132 17.33 3.93 21.08
CA ARG A 132 16.42 4.95 20.54
C ARG A 132 16.06 4.61 19.10
N VAL A 133 14.77 4.58 18.81
CA VAL A 133 14.22 4.17 17.50
C VAL A 133 13.38 5.30 16.93
N LEU A 134 13.66 5.68 15.68
CA LEU A 134 12.79 6.54 14.88
C LEU A 134 11.95 5.68 13.94
N ILE A 135 10.63 5.84 13.99
CA ILE A 135 9.72 5.29 12.98
C ILE A 135 9.37 6.39 11.99
N VAL A 136 9.69 6.19 10.71
CA VAL A 136 9.34 7.09 9.61
C VAL A 136 8.16 6.51 8.83
N THR A 137 7.01 7.20 8.86
CA THR A 137 5.74 6.67 8.40
C THR A 137 4.85 7.70 7.71
N GLY A 138 3.67 7.32 7.26
CA GLY A 138 2.57 8.24 6.94
C GLY A 138 1.78 8.63 8.19
N ALA A 139 0.99 9.70 8.12
CA ALA A 139 0.21 10.21 9.27
C ALA A 139 -0.78 9.18 9.84
N ASP A 140 -1.25 8.24 9.01
CA ASP A 140 -2.14 7.15 9.42
C ASP A 140 -1.36 5.88 9.83
N GLY A 141 -0.09 6.03 10.23
CA GLY A 141 0.79 4.91 10.64
C GLY A 141 0.20 4.16 11.83
N LEU A 142 0.43 2.84 11.85
CA LEU A 142 -0.07 1.97 12.91
C LEU A 142 0.76 2.16 14.19
N ASP A 143 0.10 2.44 15.30
CA ASP A 143 0.74 2.56 16.62
C ASP A 143 1.31 1.23 17.13
N GLN A 144 0.84 0.10 16.60
CA GLN A 144 1.24 -1.24 17.03
C GLN A 144 2.76 -1.47 16.95
N LEU A 145 3.43 -1.02 15.86
CA LEU A 145 4.89 -1.15 15.74
C LEU A 145 5.60 -0.36 16.84
N SER A 146 5.15 0.86 17.13
CA SER A 146 5.72 1.70 18.19
C SER A 146 5.55 1.06 19.57
N MET A 147 4.35 0.57 19.86
CA MET A 147 4.05 -0.10 21.13
C MET A 147 4.93 -1.33 21.35
N GLU A 148 5.08 -2.18 20.33
CA GLU A 148 5.86 -3.40 20.44
C GLU A 148 7.36 -3.12 20.65
N LEU A 149 7.92 -2.12 19.95
CA LEU A 149 9.31 -1.69 20.16
C LEU A 149 9.53 -1.13 21.57
N GLN A 150 8.55 -0.41 22.11
CA GLN A 150 8.60 0.09 23.50
C GLN A 150 8.56 -1.07 24.51
N VAL A 151 7.73 -2.08 24.30
CA VAL A 151 7.71 -3.31 25.13
C VAL A 151 9.08 -3.99 25.15
N ARG A 152 9.86 -3.91 24.06
CA ARG A 152 11.24 -4.42 23.95
C ARG A 152 12.29 -3.49 24.54
N GLY A 153 11.89 -2.42 25.20
CA GLY A 153 12.77 -1.51 25.94
C GLY A 153 13.30 -0.32 25.14
N ALA A 154 12.79 -0.08 23.93
CA ALA A 154 13.19 1.09 23.13
C ALA A 154 12.50 2.38 23.59
N THR A 155 13.22 3.49 23.44
CA THR A 155 12.60 4.83 23.37
C THR A 155 12.24 5.09 21.92
N VAL A 156 10.93 5.19 21.61
CA VAL A 156 10.43 5.32 20.24
C VAL A 156 9.90 6.72 19.98
N VAL A 157 10.30 7.29 18.83
CA VAL A 157 9.74 8.51 18.26
C VAL A 157 9.16 8.16 16.89
N THR A 158 7.95 8.62 16.61
CA THR A 158 7.29 8.43 15.31
C THR A 158 7.21 9.76 14.57
N VAL A 159 7.66 9.77 13.31
CA VAL A 159 7.63 10.94 12.44
C VAL A 159 6.81 10.61 11.19
N ALA A 160 5.70 11.33 11.04
CA ALA A 160 4.92 11.31 9.80
C ALA A 160 5.59 12.22 8.77
N VAL A 161 5.87 11.68 7.58
CA VAL A 161 6.50 12.42 6.47
C VAL A 161 5.54 12.71 5.31
N TYR A 162 4.39 12.06 5.30
CA TYR A 162 3.30 12.28 4.35
C TYR A 162 1.95 11.98 4.99
N HIS A 163 0.90 12.47 4.37
CA HIS A 163 -0.49 12.09 4.68
C HIS A 163 -1.24 11.73 3.40
N ARG A 164 -2.37 11.02 3.55
CA ARG A 164 -3.26 10.67 2.46
C ARG A 164 -4.42 11.65 2.44
N VAL A 165 -4.69 12.22 1.25
CA VAL A 165 -5.79 13.15 1.05
C VAL A 165 -6.82 12.51 0.13
N PRO A 166 -8.08 12.39 0.54
CA PRO A 166 -9.16 11.96 -0.33
C PRO A 166 -9.30 12.88 -1.54
N LEU A 167 -9.37 12.29 -2.74
CA LEU A 167 -9.56 13.03 -3.98
C LEU A 167 -11.06 13.10 -4.30
N PRO A 168 -11.61 14.30 -4.53
CA PRO A 168 -12.99 14.46 -4.97
C PRO A 168 -13.13 14.00 -6.42
N HIS A 169 -14.26 13.37 -6.74
CA HIS A 169 -14.66 13.02 -8.10
C HIS A 169 -16.13 13.37 -8.31
N ALA A 170 -16.48 13.79 -9.53
CA ALA A 170 -17.86 14.03 -9.89
C ALA A 170 -18.65 12.70 -9.88
N ALA A 171 -19.87 12.72 -9.33
CA ALA A 171 -20.68 11.52 -9.14
C ALA A 171 -20.97 10.76 -10.44
N ASP A 172 -21.18 11.48 -11.53
CA ASP A 172 -21.42 10.93 -12.87
C ASP A 172 -20.15 10.22 -13.42
N ALA A 173 -18.98 10.76 -13.18
CA ALA A 173 -17.70 10.15 -13.57
C ALA A 173 -17.44 8.85 -12.78
N VAL A 174 -17.73 8.84 -11.47
CA VAL A 174 -17.66 7.65 -10.62
C VAL A 174 -18.63 6.59 -11.13
N GLU A 175 -19.89 6.94 -11.34
CA GLU A 175 -20.93 6.03 -11.83
C GLU A 175 -20.58 5.45 -13.21
N ALA A 176 -20.15 6.29 -14.15
CA ALA A 176 -19.75 5.85 -15.49
C ALA A 176 -18.58 4.86 -15.45
N THR A 177 -17.58 5.13 -14.58
CA THR A 177 -16.43 4.25 -14.39
C THR A 177 -16.83 2.93 -13.75
N LEU A 178 -17.66 2.96 -12.71
CA LEU A 178 -18.17 1.76 -12.03
C LEU A 178 -19.03 0.90 -12.95
N LYS A 179 -19.85 1.48 -13.83
CA LYS A 179 -20.63 0.74 -14.82
C LYS A 179 -19.73 -0.09 -15.77
N ARG A 180 -18.58 0.44 -16.12
CA ARG A 180 -17.61 -0.24 -17.01
C ARG A 180 -16.78 -1.30 -16.30
N ALA A 181 -16.32 -1.03 -15.07
CA ALA A 181 -15.43 -1.91 -14.31
C ALA A 181 -16.09 -3.27 -13.97
N LYS A 182 -15.30 -4.33 -14.00
CA LYS A 182 -15.67 -5.67 -13.48
C LYS A 182 -14.93 -5.99 -12.20
N ALA A 183 -13.67 -5.57 -12.10
CA ALA A 183 -12.85 -5.69 -10.90
C ALA A 183 -12.34 -4.30 -10.46
N ILE A 184 -12.07 -4.15 -9.16
CA ILE A 184 -11.58 -2.91 -8.55
C ILE A 184 -10.38 -3.25 -7.66
N ILE A 185 -9.26 -2.57 -7.87
CA ILE A 185 -8.06 -2.70 -7.04
C ILE A 185 -8.13 -1.61 -5.96
N ILE A 186 -8.22 -2.01 -4.71
CA ILE A 186 -8.25 -1.16 -3.52
C ILE A 186 -6.91 -1.29 -2.78
N THR A 187 -6.31 -0.19 -2.38
CA THR A 187 -4.97 -0.16 -1.77
C THR A 187 -4.97 0.05 -0.25
N SER A 188 -6.11 0.38 0.33
CA SER A 188 -6.28 0.55 1.79
C SER A 188 -7.75 0.52 2.18
N GLY A 189 -8.04 0.31 3.48
CA GLY A 189 -9.40 0.46 4.01
C GLY A 189 -9.98 1.86 3.77
N GLN A 190 -9.18 2.90 4.00
CA GLN A 190 -9.56 4.29 3.74
C GLN A 190 -9.98 4.53 2.27
N ALA A 191 -9.26 3.90 1.31
CA ALA A 191 -9.63 3.99 -0.10
C ALA A 191 -10.98 3.29 -0.39
N LEU A 192 -11.27 2.19 0.31
CA LEU A 192 -12.55 1.49 0.17
C LEU A 192 -13.71 2.31 0.73
N GLU A 193 -13.55 2.89 1.92
CA GLU A 193 -14.53 3.81 2.51
C GLU A 193 -14.79 5.00 1.59
N HIS A 194 -13.72 5.65 1.14
CA HIS A 194 -13.85 6.80 0.26
C HIS A 194 -14.52 6.48 -1.07
N LEU A 195 -14.25 5.30 -1.66
CA LEU A 195 -14.98 4.84 -2.86
C LEU A 195 -16.48 4.72 -2.61
N LEU A 196 -16.87 4.18 -1.44
CA LEU A 196 -18.28 4.10 -1.04
C LEU A 196 -18.91 5.48 -0.88
N ASP A 197 -18.21 6.41 -0.23
CA ASP A 197 -18.70 7.79 -0.03
C ASP A 197 -18.90 8.53 -1.35
N LEU A 198 -17.99 8.32 -2.31
CA LEU A 198 -18.08 8.89 -3.66
C LEU A 198 -19.16 8.25 -4.53
N THR A 199 -19.61 7.04 -4.18
CA THR A 199 -20.56 6.29 -5.01
C THR A 199 -21.99 6.75 -4.78
N PRO A 200 -22.68 7.28 -5.81
CA PRO A 200 -24.10 7.64 -5.71
C PRO A 200 -24.96 6.44 -5.30
N GLU A 201 -26.05 6.68 -4.60
CA GLU A 201 -26.97 5.62 -4.15
C GLU A 201 -27.47 4.76 -5.32
N SER A 202 -27.73 5.37 -6.47
CA SER A 202 -28.12 4.68 -7.71
C SER A 202 -27.09 3.64 -8.20
N ALA A 203 -25.80 3.84 -7.91
CA ALA A 203 -24.70 2.97 -8.34
C ALA A 203 -24.23 2.01 -7.24
N ARG A 204 -24.69 2.19 -5.99
CA ARG A 204 -24.20 1.41 -4.83
C ARG A 204 -24.45 -0.08 -4.98
N ALA A 205 -25.62 -0.49 -5.40
CA ALA A 205 -25.93 -1.91 -5.64
C ALA A 205 -25.07 -2.54 -6.75
N ALA A 206 -24.67 -1.75 -7.74
CA ALA A 206 -23.75 -2.20 -8.78
C ALA A 206 -22.29 -2.29 -8.30
N LEU A 207 -21.85 -1.37 -7.44
CA LEU A 207 -20.54 -1.40 -6.79
C LEU A 207 -20.38 -2.67 -5.94
N LEU A 208 -21.34 -2.98 -5.08
CA LEU A 208 -21.30 -4.12 -4.16
C LEU A 208 -21.21 -5.49 -4.87
N LYS A 209 -21.51 -5.55 -6.17
CA LYS A 209 -21.37 -6.76 -7.01
C LYS A 209 -20.00 -6.87 -7.69
N LYS A 210 -19.10 -5.89 -7.55
CA LYS A 210 -17.78 -5.91 -8.20
C LYS A 210 -16.83 -6.81 -7.45
N GLN A 211 -15.91 -7.43 -8.20
CA GLN A 211 -14.79 -8.15 -7.59
C GLN A 211 -13.78 -7.15 -7.05
N LEU A 212 -13.40 -7.29 -5.79
CA LEU A 212 -12.32 -6.50 -5.21
C LEU A 212 -11.00 -7.27 -5.19
N VAL A 213 -9.89 -6.55 -5.39
CA VAL A 213 -8.53 -6.96 -5.01
C VAL A 213 -8.06 -6.00 -3.93
N VAL A 214 -7.72 -6.52 -2.76
CA VAL A 214 -7.46 -5.74 -1.53
C VAL A 214 -6.13 -6.11 -0.88
N PRO A 215 -5.54 -5.24 -0.03
CA PRO A 215 -4.17 -5.40 0.46
C PRO A 215 -4.00 -6.40 1.61
N SER A 216 -5.06 -6.81 2.29
CA SER A 216 -4.94 -7.65 3.50
C SER A 216 -6.26 -8.29 3.90
N GLY A 217 -6.19 -9.33 4.75
CA GLY A 217 -7.36 -9.99 5.34
C GLY A 217 -8.29 -9.02 6.09
N ARG A 218 -7.74 -8.02 6.79
CA ARG A 218 -8.54 -6.98 7.45
C ARG A 218 -9.43 -6.23 6.47
N VAL A 219 -8.94 -5.92 5.26
CA VAL A 219 -9.75 -5.23 4.24
C VAL A 219 -10.71 -6.19 3.55
N VAL A 220 -10.42 -7.50 3.52
CA VAL A 220 -11.39 -8.53 3.11
C VAL A 220 -12.59 -8.54 4.06
N GLU A 221 -12.35 -8.62 5.37
CA GLU A 221 -13.41 -8.59 6.40
C GLU A 221 -14.22 -7.29 6.35
N MET A 222 -13.55 -6.17 6.16
CA MET A 222 -14.17 -4.87 5.97
C MET A 222 -15.11 -4.86 4.75
N ALA A 223 -14.65 -5.37 3.60
CA ALA A 223 -15.48 -5.46 2.40
C ALA A 223 -16.72 -6.33 2.60
N GLN A 224 -16.59 -7.45 3.33
CA GLN A 224 -17.73 -8.30 3.72
C GLN A 224 -18.74 -7.55 4.60
N THR A 225 -18.23 -6.85 5.62
CA THR A 225 -19.09 -6.03 6.51
C THR A 225 -19.82 -4.92 5.75
N LEU A 226 -19.19 -4.35 4.74
CA LEU A 226 -19.76 -3.32 3.87
C LEU A 226 -20.74 -3.87 2.82
N GLY A 227 -20.93 -5.21 2.75
CA GLY A 227 -21.91 -5.86 1.92
C GLY A 227 -21.48 -6.23 0.50
N PHE A 228 -20.16 -6.28 0.22
CA PHE A 228 -19.69 -6.79 -1.06
C PHE A 228 -20.05 -8.26 -1.24
N ALA A 229 -20.70 -8.59 -2.36
CA ALA A 229 -21.30 -9.92 -2.59
C ALA A 229 -20.28 -11.03 -2.86
N ALA A 230 -19.13 -10.71 -3.49
CA ALA A 230 -18.06 -11.65 -3.76
C ALA A 230 -16.93 -11.49 -2.72
N PRO A 231 -16.33 -12.60 -2.24
CA PRO A 231 -15.14 -12.51 -1.42
C PRO A 231 -14.04 -11.71 -2.13
N ALA A 232 -13.47 -10.73 -1.43
CA ALA A 232 -12.37 -9.96 -1.98
C ALA A 232 -11.10 -10.84 -2.11
N LEU A 233 -10.35 -10.62 -3.19
CA LEU A 233 -9.07 -11.30 -3.43
C LEU A 233 -7.97 -10.53 -2.69
N ALA A 234 -7.15 -11.24 -1.91
CA ALA A 234 -6.02 -10.66 -1.22
C ALA A 234 -4.74 -11.42 -1.64
N PRO A 235 -3.92 -10.85 -2.55
CA PRO A 235 -2.63 -11.43 -2.87
C PRO A 235 -1.70 -11.36 -1.66
N GLU A 236 -0.75 -12.29 -1.53
CA GLU A 236 0.23 -12.30 -0.43
C GLU A 236 1.02 -10.99 -0.34
N GLN A 237 1.24 -10.34 -1.47
CA GLN A 237 1.89 -9.03 -1.56
C GLN A 237 1.15 -8.15 -2.56
N MET A 238 1.06 -6.85 -2.28
CA MET A 238 0.46 -5.85 -3.19
C MET A 238 1.43 -5.37 -4.29
N SER A 239 2.27 -6.28 -4.81
CA SER A 239 3.07 -6.03 -5.99
C SER A 239 2.21 -6.06 -7.26
N ASP A 240 2.64 -5.32 -8.28
CA ASP A 240 1.91 -5.26 -9.57
C ASP A 240 1.77 -6.64 -10.21
N ALA A 241 2.82 -7.48 -10.11
CA ALA A 241 2.80 -8.85 -10.63
C ALA A 241 1.82 -9.76 -9.86
N ALA A 242 1.78 -9.66 -8.53
CA ALA A 242 0.88 -10.48 -7.71
C ALA A 242 -0.59 -10.07 -7.91
N ILE A 243 -0.86 -8.77 -8.08
CA ILE A 243 -2.20 -8.28 -8.43
C ILE A 243 -2.64 -8.80 -9.79
N LEU A 244 -1.76 -8.72 -10.81
CA LEU A 244 -2.06 -9.24 -12.13
C LEU A 244 -2.36 -10.74 -12.09
N HIS A 245 -1.50 -11.53 -11.45
CA HIS A 245 -1.69 -12.97 -11.29
C HIS A 245 -3.02 -13.31 -10.58
N CYS A 246 -3.37 -12.54 -9.56
CA CYS A 246 -4.62 -12.69 -8.83
C CYS A 246 -5.85 -12.46 -9.74
N LEU A 247 -5.79 -11.40 -10.57
CA LEU A 247 -6.83 -11.10 -11.55
C LEU A 247 -6.95 -12.18 -12.61
N GLU A 248 -5.83 -12.66 -13.18
CA GLU A 248 -5.80 -13.72 -14.19
C GLU A 248 -6.36 -15.04 -13.65
N SER A 249 -5.99 -15.41 -12.43
CA SER A 249 -6.47 -16.61 -11.76
C SER A 249 -7.98 -16.56 -11.51
N TRP A 250 -8.49 -15.41 -11.07
CA TRP A 250 -9.92 -15.20 -10.84
C TRP A 250 -10.71 -15.17 -12.16
N TRP A 251 -10.20 -14.51 -13.20
CA TRP A 251 -10.93 -14.27 -14.44
C TRP A 251 -11.06 -15.50 -15.36
N LYS A 252 -10.11 -16.40 -15.36
CA LYS A 252 -10.10 -17.62 -16.19
C LYS A 252 -11.41 -18.42 -16.19
N PRO A 253 -12.04 -18.70 -15.04
CA PRO A 253 -13.30 -19.45 -15.01
C PRO A 253 -14.48 -18.68 -15.62
N GLN A 254 -14.38 -17.37 -15.73
CA GLN A 254 -15.46 -16.50 -16.22
C GLN A 254 -15.44 -16.35 -17.75
N ALA A 255 -14.29 -16.44 -18.37
CA ALA A 255 -14.15 -16.39 -19.83
C ALA A 255 -14.72 -17.64 -20.54
N GLN A 256 -14.86 -18.77 -19.83
CA GLN A 256 -15.38 -20.03 -20.36
C GLN A 256 -16.91 -20.18 -20.25
N LYS A 257 -17.61 -19.22 -19.66
CA LYS A 257 -19.06 -19.24 -19.47
C LYS A 257 -19.84 -18.36 -20.43
N THR A 258 -19.19 -17.78 -21.44
CA THR A 258 -19.80 -17.00 -22.53
C THR A 258 -19.83 -17.81 -23.79
#